data_a8fe5b12acac14d210c8ff5e46302013
#
_entry.id   a8fe5b12acac14d210c8ff5e46302013
#
_cell.length_a   1.000
_cell.length_b   1.000
_cell.length_c   1.000
_cell.angle_alpha   90.00
_cell.angle_beta   90.00
_cell.angle_gamma   90.00
#
_symmetry.space_group_name_H-M   'P 1'
#
loop_
_entity.id
_entity.type
_entity.pdbx_description
1 polymer ?
#
loop_
_entity_poly.entity_id
_entity_poly.type
_entity_poly.pdbx_seq_one_letter_code
_entity_poly.pdbx_strand_id
1 'polypeptide(L)'
;MIRVLLADDQALVRAGFRALLDAQPDIEVSGEAADGAEAVRLARELRPDVALMDIRMPGLDGLAATRAITSDPGLAAVKVVMLTTFELDEYVFEALRSGACGFLVKDTEPEELLRAVRAVVAGDALLSPGVTRRLIAEFAARSKAPEAAAGLDRLTEREREVMALVGLGLSNEEIARRLVVSPLTAKTHVSRAMIKLGARDRAQLVVLAYESGLVRPGWLG
;
A
#
# COMPACT_ATOMS: atom_id res chain seq x y z
N MET A 1 11.84 -16.57 3.87
CA MET A 1 12.76 -15.50 3.45
C MET A 1 11.95 -14.54 2.60
N ILE A 2 11.86 -13.29 3.01
CA ILE A 2 11.16 -12.23 2.26
C ILE A 2 12.11 -11.70 1.19
N ARG A 3 11.73 -11.77 -0.07
CA ARG A 3 12.54 -11.32 -1.21
C ARG A 3 12.16 -9.90 -1.57
N VAL A 4 13.11 -8.98 -1.52
CA VAL A 4 12.90 -7.54 -1.75
C VAL A 4 13.63 -7.11 -3.04
N LEU A 5 12.93 -6.37 -3.91
CA LEU A 5 13.50 -5.61 -5.00
C LEU A 5 13.64 -4.15 -4.55
N LEU A 6 14.82 -3.56 -4.69
CA LEU A 6 15.07 -2.14 -4.44
C LEU A 6 15.11 -1.38 -5.77
N ALA A 7 14.30 -0.34 -5.90
CA ALA A 7 14.29 0.52 -7.09
C ALA A 7 14.41 1.98 -6.67
N ASP A 8 15.56 2.60 -6.94
CA ASP A 8 15.89 3.99 -6.58
C ASP A 8 17.03 4.46 -7.51
N ASP A 9 17.02 5.68 -8.01
CA ASP A 9 18.08 6.18 -8.88
C ASP A 9 19.38 6.52 -8.11
N GLN A 10 19.27 6.74 -6.79
CA GLN A 10 20.39 7.11 -5.94
C GLN A 10 21.14 5.88 -5.41
N ALA A 11 22.32 5.59 -5.93
CA ALA A 11 23.12 4.44 -5.55
C ALA A 11 23.44 4.35 -4.06
N LEU A 12 23.63 5.50 -3.38
CA LEU A 12 23.91 5.54 -1.94
C LEU A 12 22.71 5.13 -1.11
N VAL A 13 21.50 5.55 -1.53
CA VAL A 13 20.23 5.17 -0.89
C VAL A 13 20.00 3.67 -1.04
N ARG A 14 20.17 3.13 -2.26
CA ARG A 14 20.07 1.66 -2.49
C ARG A 14 21.04 0.89 -1.61
N ALA A 15 22.32 1.30 -1.56
CA ALA A 15 23.33 0.64 -0.75
C ALA A 15 22.98 0.67 0.76
N GLY A 16 22.44 1.79 1.26
CA GLY A 16 21.97 1.91 2.63
C GLY A 16 20.81 0.96 2.96
N PHE A 17 19.78 0.95 2.12
CA PHE A 17 18.64 0.03 2.30
C PHE A 17 19.05 -1.43 2.17
N ARG A 18 19.93 -1.74 1.21
CA ARG A 18 20.48 -3.10 1.06
C ARG A 18 21.18 -3.57 2.33
N ALA A 19 22.10 -2.77 2.85
CA ALA A 19 22.84 -3.13 4.07
C ALA A 19 21.90 -3.36 5.27
N LEU A 20 20.83 -2.56 5.38
CA LEU A 20 19.85 -2.67 6.43
C LEU A 20 18.98 -3.95 6.30
N LEU A 21 18.52 -4.25 5.10
CA LEU A 21 17.66 -5.40 4.82
C LEU A 21 18.43 -6.72 4.89
N ASP A 22 19.60 -6.80 4.27
CA ASP A 22 20.44 -8.00 4.27
C ASP A 22 21.02 -8.34 5.67
N ALA A 23 21.01 -7.38 6.61
CA ALA A 23 21.34 -7.65 8.01
C ALA A 23 20.24 -8.45 8.76
N GLN A 24 19.06 -8.62 8.16
CA GLN A 24 17.95 -9.36 8.77
C GLN A 24 17.95 -10.83 8.33
N PRO A 25 17.77 -11.78 9.27
CA PRO A 25 17.83 -13.22 8.93
C PRO A 25 16.65 -13.71 8.09
N ASP A 26 15.58 -12.92 8.00
CA ASP A 26 14.32 -13.24 7.33
C ASP A 26 14.07 -12.46 6.03
N ILE A 27 14.99 -11.55 5.65
CA ILE A 27 14.86 -10.68 4.47
C ILE A 27 16.09 -10.83 3.57
N GLU A 28 15.89 -10.77 2.26
CA GLU A 28 16.93 -10.86 1.23
C GLU A 28 16.66 -9.81 0.14
N VAL A 29 17.65 -9.01 -0.22
CA VAL A 29 17.58 -8.14 -1.40
C VAL A 29 17.87 -8.96 -2.64
N SER A 30 16.83 -9.36 -3.36
CA SER A 30 16.90 -10.20 -4.55
C SER A 30 17.35 -9.46 -5.82
N GLY A 31 17.24 -8.12 -5.84
CA GLY A 31 17.67 -7.32 -6.98
C GLY A 31 17.66 -5.83 -6.68
N GLU A 32 18.38 -5.08 -7.51
CA GLU A 32 18.42 -3.61 -7.48
C GLU A 32 18.16 -3.04 -8.88
N ALA A 33 17.41 -1.95 -8.97
CA ALA A 33 17.12 -1.21 -10.18
C ALA A 33 17.46 0.27 -9.99
N ALA A 34 18.01 0.89 -11.01
CA ALA A 34 18.30 2.32 -11.01
C ALA A 34 17.23 3.17 -11.72
N ASP A 35 16.27 2.52 -12.37
CA ASP A 35 15.13 3.15 -13.03
C ASP A 35 13.91 2.24 -13.04
N GLY A 36 12.76 2.79 -13.43
CA GLY A 36 11.50 2.06 -13.43
C GLY A 36 11.41 0.96 -14.47
N ALA A 37 12.08 1.10 -15.62
CA ALA A 37 12.07 0.08 -16.67
C ALA A 37 12.84 -1.16 -16.22
N GLU A 38 13.99 -0.96 -15.59
CA GLU A 38 14.76 -2.04 -14.95
C GLU A 38 14.00 -2.69 -13.81
N ALA A 39 13.32 -1.89 -12.97
CA ALA A 39 12.49 -2.39 -11.89
C ALA A 39 11.38 -3.33 -12.40
N VAL A 40 10.67 -2.96 -13.47
CA VAL A 40 9.64 -3.81 -14.09
C VAL A 40 10.24 -5.10 -14.65
N ARG A 41 11.38 -5.01 -15.33
CA ARG A 41 12.10 -6.18 -15.88
C ARG A 41 12.50 -7.15 -14.76
N LEU A 42 13.13 -6.64 -13.70
CA LEU A 42 13.57 -7.44 -12.56
C LEU A 42 12.39 -8.02 -11.77
N ALA A 43 11.29 -7.27 -11.63
CA ALA A 43 10.08 -7.81 -11.00
C ALA A 43 9.55 -9.05 -11.73
N ARG A 44 9.59 -9.07 -13.08
CA ARG A 44 9.17 -10.22 -13.89
C ARG A 44 10.11 -11.42 -13.75
N GLU A 45 11.41 -11.15 -13.73
CA GLU A 45 12.44 -12.20 -13.61
C GLU A 45 12.48 -12.82 -12.22
N LEU A 46 12.50 -11.96 -11.20
CA LEU A 46 12.77 -12.36 -9.82
C LEU A 46 11.50 -12.69 -9.04
N ARG A 47 10.36 -12.12 -9.41
CA ARG A 47 9.08 -12.24 -8.68
C ARG A 47 9.28 -12.03 -7.19
N PRO A 48 9.73 -10.83 -6.76
CA PRO A 48 9.95 -10.54 -5.35
C PRO A 48 8.62 -10.52 -4.59
N ASP A 49 8.68 -10.69 -3.28
CA ASP A 49 7.52 -10.52 -2.41
C ASP A 49 7.15 -9.04 -2.28
N VAL A 50 8.19 -8.18 -2.19
CA VAL A 50 8.05 -6.72 -2.04
C VAL A 50 8.98 -5.99 -3.01
N ALA A 51 8.47 -4.96 -3.67
CA ALA A 51 9.27 -3.96 -4.39
C ALA A 51 9.22 -2.63 -3.61
N LEU A 52 10.36 -2.19 -3.11
CA LEU A 52 10.54 -0.84 -2.57
C LEU A 52 10.88 0.07 -3.74
N MET A 53 10.00 1.00 -4.07
CA MET A 53 10.01 1.76 -5.34
C MET A 53 10.09 3.25 -5.05
N ASP A 54 11.17 3.90 -5.47
CA ASP A 54 11.22 5.36 -5.48
C ASP A 54 10.21 5.93 -6.47
N ILE A 55 9.63 7.06 -6.15
CA ILE A 55 8.68 7.77 -7.01
C ILE A 55 9.40 8.37 -8.21
N ARG A 56 10.51 9.05 -7.96
CA ARG A 56 11.23 9.81 -8.98
C ARG A 56 12.46 9.07 -9.46
N MET A 57 12.36 8.50 -10.65
CA MET A 57 13.47 7.84 -11.32
C MET A 57 13.56 8.33 -12.77
N PRO A 58 14.75 8.31 -13.40
CA PRO A 58 14.91 8.70 -14.79
C PRO A 58 14.17 7.74 -15.73
N GLY A 59 13.72 8.27 -16.87
CA GLY A 59 13.01 7.48 -17.88
C GLY A 59 11.60 7.10 -17.42
N LEU A 60 11.39 5.85 -17.02
CA LEU A 60 10.13 5.38 -16.45
C LEU A 60 10.13 5.68 -14.95
N ASP A 61 9.22 6.54 -14.50
CA ASP A 61 9.07 6.87 -13.09
C ASP A 61 8.46 5.70 -12.26
N GLY A 62 8.56 5.80 -10.93
CA GLY A 62 8.08 4.75 -10.03
C GLY A 62 6.56 4.56 -10.06
N LEU A 63 5.78 5.59 -10.36
CA LEU A 63 4.32 5.47 -10.47
C LEU A 63 3.94 4.66 -11.72
N ALA A 64 4.60 4.95 -12.85
CA ALA A 64 4.39 4.21 -14.08
C ALA A 64 4.91 2.76 -13.96
N ALA A 65 6.06 2.55 -13.30
CA ALA A 65 6.58 1.21 -13.00
C ALA A 65 5.62 0.44 -12.09
N THR A 66 5.08 1.08 -11.05
CA THR A 66 4.07 0.48 -10.17
C THR A 66 2.85 0.04 -10.96
N ARG A 67 2.28 0.91 -11.80
CA ARG A 67 1.15 0.54 -12.67
C ARG A 67 1.47 -0.67 -13.55
N ALA A 68 2.66 -0.70 -14.15
CA ALA A 68 3.08 -1.82 -15.00
C ALA A 68 3.18 -3.14 -14.21
N ILE A 69 3.74 -3.11 -13.01
CA ILE A 69 3.85 -4.30 -12.14
C ILE A 69 2.46 -4.75 -11.66
N THR A 70 1.64 -3.82 -11.18
CA THR A 70 0.35 -4.14 -10.57
C THR A 70 -0.72 -4.56 -11.57
N SER A 71 -0.59 -4.14 -12.84
CA SER A 71 -1.49 -4.55 -13.94
C SER A 71 -1.09 -5.87 -14.58
N ASP A 72 0.11 -6.39 -14.29
CA ASP A 72 0.60 -7.66 -14.85
C ASP A 72 0.05 -8.85 -14.01
N PRO A 73 -0.82 -9.72 -14.59
CA PRO A 73 -1.35 -10.86 -13.85
C PRO A 73 -0.27 -11.82 -13.33
N GLY A 74 0.89 -11.90 -14.03
CA GLY A 74 2.03 -12.72 -13.61
C GLY A 74 2.75 -12.19 -12.35
N LEU A 75 2.47 -10.92 -11.98
CA LEU A 75 3.05 -10.22 -10.84
C LEU A 75 2.01 -9.90 -9.74
N ALA A 76 0.84 -10.53 -9.77
CA ALA A 76 -0.25 -10.25 -8.83
C ALA A 76 0.14 -10.42 -7.35
N ALA A 77 1.15 -11.26 -7.06
CA ALA A 77 1.67 -11.48 -5.72
C ALA A 77 2.66 -10.40 -5.25
N VAL A 78 3.29 -9.66 -6.19
CA VAL A 78 4.29 -8.64 -5.86
C VAL A 78 3.61 -7.45 -5.19
N LYS A 79 4.07 -7.08 -4.00
CA LYS A 79 3.61 -5.91 -3.26
C LYS A 79 4.52 -4.73 -3.53
N VAL A 80 3.97 -3.60 -3.93
CA VAL A 80 4.77 -2.40 -4.18
C VAL A 80 4.58 -1.40 -3.05
N VAL A 81 5.68 -1.02 -2.41
CA VAL A 81 5.74 0.04 -1.38
C VAL A 81 6.50 1.21 -1.97
N MET A 82 5.87 2.37 -2.01
CA MET A 82 6.51 3.58 -2.54
C MET A 82 7.45 4.18 -1.50
N LEU A 83 8.63 4.59 -1.96
CA LEU A 83 9.59 5.37 -1.19
C LEU A 83 9.56 6.83 -1.67
N THR A 84 9.63 7.79 -0.75
CA THR A 84 9.64 9.22 -1.09
C THR A 84 10.55 10.02 -0.18
N THR A 85 11.01 11.15 -0.68
CA THR A 85 11.54 12.25 0.12
C THR A 85 10.41 13.20 0.53
N PHE A 86 10.56 13.95 1.56
CA PHE A 86 9.66 14.68 2.45
C PHE A 86 8.45 15.47 1.91
N GLU A 87 8.10 15.66 0.69
CA GLU A 87 7.13 16.72 0.35
C GLU A 87 6.06 16.41 -0.70
N LEU A 88 5.63 15.18 -0.86
CA LEU A 88 4.82 14.86 -2.04
C LEU A 88 3.41 14.35 -1.71
N ASP A 89 2.59 15.17 -1.07
CA ASP A 89 1.16 14.91 -0.86
C ASP A 89 0.43 14.58 -2.18
N GLU A 90 0.87 15.15 -3.30
CA GLU A 90 0.28 14.91 -4.63
C GLU A 90 0.44 13.48 -5.14
N TYR A 91 1.53 12.80 -4.77
CA TYR A 91 1.84 11.45 -5.29
C TYR A 91 1.27 10.30 -4.47
N VAL A 92 0.91 10.52 -3.21
CA VAL A 92 0.38 9.46 -2.35
C VAL A 92 -0.89 8.87 -2.94
N PHE A 93 -1.80 9.72 -3.39
CA PHE A 93 -3.06 9.30 -3.99
C PHE A 93 -2.84 8.57 -5.32
N GLU A 94 -1.98 9.12 -6.18
CA GLU A 94 -1.67 8.51 -7.46
C GLU A 94 -0.94 7.18 -7.30
N ALA A 95 -0.04 7.05 -6.31
CA ALA A 95 0.63 5.81 -5.96
C ALA A 95 -0.37 4.71 -5.58
N LEU A 96 -1.33 5.01 -4.71
CA LEU A 96 -2.35 4.05 -4.31
C LEU A 96 -3.30 3.68 -5.45
N ARG A 97 -3.71 4.64 -6.28
CA ARG A 97 -4.47 4.34 -7.51
C ARG A 97 -3.67 3.50 -8.50
N SER A 98 -2.36 3.63 -8.51
CA SER A 98 -1.46 2.80 -9.31
C SER A 98 -1.29 1.38 -8.72
N GLY A 99 -1.90 1.10 -7.56
CA GLY A 99 -1.88 -0.21 -6.92
C GLY A 99 -0.75 -0.39 -5.91
N ALA A 100 -0.08 0.68 -5.46
CA ALA A 100 0.84 0.58 -4.33
C ALA A 100 0.10 0.17 -3.05
N CYS A 101 0.69 -0.75 -2.29
CA CYS A 101 0.11 -1.27 -1.04
C CYS A 101 0.63 -0.55 0.21
N GLY A 102 1.62 0.33 0.07
CA GLY A 102 2.22 1.08 1.15
C GLY A 102 3.00 2.29 0.67
N PHE A 103 3.35 3.13 1.65
CA PHE A 103 4.09 4.36 1.42
C PHE A 103 5.01 4.64 2.61
N LEU A 104 6.28 4.89 2.34
CA LEU A 104 7.32 5.19 3.33
C LEU A 104 8.12 6.41 2.92
N VAL A 105 8.56 7.17 3.90
CA VAL A 105 9.51 8.26 3.70
C VAL A 105 10.93 7.70 3.76
N LYS A 106 11.85 8.15 2.89
CA LYS A 106 13.22 7.63 2.80
C LYS A 106 14.06 7.86 4.07
N ASP A 107 13.67 8.81 4.90
CA ASP A 107 14.28 9.06 6.22
C ASP A 107 13.56 8.39 7.40
N THR A 108 12.64 7.47 7.08
CA THR A 108 12.03 6.59 8.08
C THR A 108 13.08 5.83 8.88
N GLU A 109 12.84 5.70 10.18
CA GLU A 109 13.71 4.92 11.07
C GLU A 109 13.88 3.48 10.56
N PRO A 110 15.10 2.91 10.63
CA PRO A 110 15.41 1.57 10.15
C PRO A 110 14.42 0.49 10.60
N GLU A 111 14.03 0.54 11.87
CA GLU A 111 13.10 -0.42 12.45
C GLU A 111 11.68 -0.31 11.86
N GLU A 112 11.28 0.88 11.46
CA GLU A 112 9.98 1.12 10.84
C GLU A 112 9.96 0.56 9.41
N LEU A 113 11.03 0.75 8.63
CA LEU A 113 11.17 0.13 7.32
C LEU A 113 11.09 -1.40 7.40
N LEU A 114 11.79 -2.01 8.35
CA LEU A 114 11.79 -3.47 8.53
C LEU A 114 10.41 -3.99 8.93
N ARG A 115 9.72 -3.27 9.84
CA ARG A 115 8.33 -3.58 10.21
C ARG A 115 7.40 -3.46 9.01
N ALA A 116 7.62 -2.44 8.19
CA ALA A 116 6.87 -2.17 6.97
C ALA A 116 6.93 -3.34 5.99
N VAL A 117 8.12 -3.78 5.65
CA VAL A 117 8.34 -4.91 4.73
C VAL A 117 7.62 -6.16 5.24
N ARG A 118 7.75 -6.48 6.53
CA ARG A 118 7.10 -7.66 7.12
C ARG A 118 5.58 -7.55 7.12
N ALA A 119 5.02 -6.38 7.46
CA ALA A 119 3.59 -6.13 7.51
C ALA A 119 2.93 -6.26 6.13
N VAL A 120 3.57 -5.70 5.09
CA VAL A 120 3.07 -5.77 3.72
C VAL A 120 3.00 -7.21 3.22
N VAL A 121 4.00 -8.04 3.52
CA VAL A 121 3.99 -9.47 3.18
C VAL A 121 2.91 -10.22 3.96
N ALA A 122 2.65 -9.84 5.21
CA ALA A 122 1.55 -10.40 6.01
C ALA A 122 0.15 -9.99 5.53
N GLY A 123 0.08 -9.09 4.52
CA GLY A 123 -1.19 -8.58 3.96
C GLY A 123 -1.78 -7.42 4.75
N ASP A 124 -1.03 -6.85 5.68
CA ASP A 124 -1.39 -5.62 6.36
C ASP A 124 -0.95 -4.43 5.49
N ALA A 125 -1.82 -3.45 5.27
CA ALA A 125 -1.44 -2.24 4.55
C ALA A 125 -0.65 -1.31 5.46
N LEU A 126 0.43 -0.79 4.93
CA LEU A 126 1.24 0.22 5.59
C LEU A 126 0.83 1.61 5.14
N LEU A 127 -0.24 2.08 5.73
CA LEU A 127 -0.57 3.49 5.71
C LEU A 127 -0.36 4.00 7.14
N SER A 128 0.68 4.80 7.35
CA SER A 128 0.81 5.49 8.63
C SER A 128 -0.43 6.37 8.87
N PRO A 129 -0.83 6.62 10.11
CA PRO A 129 -1.98 7.49 10.40
C PRO A 129 -1.86 8.87 9.75
N GLY A 130 -0.63 9.36 9.53
CA GLY A 130 -0.34 10.59 8.79
C GLY A 130 -0.70 10.49 7.31
N VAL A 131 -0.26 9.43 6.64
CA VAL A 131 -0.57 9.16 5.22
C VAL A 131 -2.07 8.94 5.03
N THR A 132 -2.72 8.21 5.94
CA THR A 132 -4.18 8.02 5.89
C THR A 132 -4.94 9.34 6.01
N ARG A 133 -4.57 10.21 6.96
CA ARG A 133 -5.20 11.56 7.10
C ARG A 133 -5.00 12.42 5.85
N ARG A 134 -3.84 12.36 5.22
CA ARG A 134 -3.55 13.10 3.98
C ARG A 134 -4.36 12.60 2.79
N LEU A 135 -4.49 11.28 2.65
CA LEU A 135 -5.40 10.66 1.69
C LEU A 135 -6.83 11.18 1.85
N ILE A 136 -7.31 11.23 3.09
CA ILE A 136 -8.64 11.75 3.43
C ILE A 136 -8.78 13.21 2.98
N ALA A 137 -7.79 14.05 3.27
CA ALA A 137 -7.83 15.46 2.90
C ALA A 137 -7.83 15.68 1.38
N GLU A 138 -7.06 14.89 0.64
CA GLU A 138 -6.97 14.97 -0.82
C GLU A 138 -8.25 14.46 -1.50
N PHE A 139 -8.85 13.40 -0.98
CA PHE A 139 -10.18 12.96 -1.40
C PHE A 139 -11.24 14.05 -1.18
N ALA A 140 -11.16 14.74 -0.04
CA ALA A 140 -12.06 15.86 0.26
C ALA A 140 -11.95 17.00 -0.76
N ALA A 141 -10.74 17.31 -1.19
CA ALA A 141 -10.47 18.41 -2.12
C ALA A 141 -10.86 18.06 -3.58
N ARG A 142 -10.80 16.79 -3.98
CA ARG A 142 -11.02 16.32 -5.36
C ARG A 142 -12.41 15.74 -5.61
N SER A 143 -13.32 15.71 -4.65
CA SER A 143 -14.65 15.09 -4.78
C SER A 143 -15.46 15.68 -5.93
N LYS A 144 -15.34 15.07 -7.11
CA LYS A 144 -16.46 14.92 -8.04
C LYS A 144 -17.43 13.94 -7.42
N ALA A 145 -18.74 14.13 -7.65
CA ALA A 145 -19.80 13.30 -7.10
C ALA A 145 -19.42 11.79 -7.16
N PRO A 146 -19.70 11.01 -6.08
CA PRO A 146 -19.38 9.60 -6.05
C PRO A 146 -20.03 8.90 -7.25
N GLU A 147 -19.25 8.23 -8.08
CA GLU A 147 -19.80 7.26 -9.00
C GLU A 147 -20.42 6.16 -8.14
N ALA A 148 -21.68 5.83 -8.41
CA ALA A 148 -22.45 4.87 -7.63
C ALA A 148 -21.66 3.58 -7.42
N ALA A 149 -21.46 3.24 -6.16
CA ALA A 149 -20.58 2.21 -5.65
C ALA A 149 -20.77 0.85 -6.31
N ALA A 150 -20.01 0.57 -7.36
CA ALA A 150 -19.96 -0.75 -7.96
C ALA A 150 -19.44 -1.76 -6.92
N GLY A 151 -20.32 -2.59 -6.39
CA GLY A 151 -19.96 -3.76 -5.59
C GLY A 151 -20.21 -3.68 -4.08
N LEU A 152 -20.67 -2.56 -3.52
CA LEU A 152 -21.04 -2.51 -2.09
C LEU A 152 -22.22 -3.43 -1.74
N ASP A 153 -23.07 -3.76 -2.70
CA ASP A 153 -24.16 -4.70 -2.60
C ASP A 153 -23.69 -6.14 -2.35
N ARG A 154 -22.44 -6.47 -2.71
CA ARG A 154 -21.82 -7.79 -2.46
C ARG A 154 -21.38 -7.97 -1.01
N LEU A 155 -21.23 -6.87 -0.27
CA LEU A 155 -20.81 -6.90 1.12
C LEU A 155 -21.99 -7.16 2.05
N THR A 156 -21.76 -7.98 3.07
CA THR A 156 -22.68 -8.04 4.22
C THR A 156 -22.61 -6.73 5.00
N GLU A 157 -23.62 -6.45 5.84
CA GLU A 157 -23.60 -5.27 6.74
C GLU A 157 -22.29 -5.18 7.55
N ARG A 158 -21.84 -6.32 8.08
CA ARG A 158 -20.62 -6.38 8.88
C ARG A 158 -19.35 -6.10 8.08
N GLU A 159 -19.27 -6.61 6.85
CA GLU A 159 -18.14 -6.33 5.96
C GLU A 159 -18.13 -4.86 5.50
N ARG A 160 -19.30 -4.26 5.28
CA ARG A 160 -19.45 -2.85 4.97
C ARG A 160 -19.03 -1.95 6.14
N GLU A 161 -19.44 -2.30 7.35
CA GLU A 161 -19.04 -1.60 8.58
C GLU A 161 -17.52 -1.67 8.78
N VAL A 162 -16.94 -2.86 8.61
CA VAL A 162 -15.49 -3.04 8.69
C VAL A 162 -14.76 -2.27 7.60
N MET A 163 -15.25 -2.27 6.36
CA MET A 163 -14.68 -1.48 5.26
C MET A 163 -14.71 0.02 5.57
N ALA A 164 -15.78 0.54 6.17
CA ALA A 164 -15.85 1.93 6.60
C ALA A 164 -14.77 2.25 7.65
N LEU A 165 -14.58 1.38 8.63
CA LEU A 165 -13.54 1.55 9.66
C LEU A 165 -12.11 1.46 9.07
N VAL A 166 -11.90 0.60 8.07
CA VAL A 166 -10.65 0.56 7.29
C VAL A 166 -10.44 1.88 6.56
N GLY A 167 -11.48 2.42 5.93
CA GLY A 167 -11.45 3.74 5.27
C GLY A 167 -11.10 4.88 6.23
N LEU A 168 -11.47 4.76 7.50
CA LEU A 168 -11.09 5.71 8.55
C LEU A 168 -9.66 5.49 9.09
N GLY A 169 -8.92 4.51 8.55
CA GLY A 169 -7.53 4.25 8.93
C GLY A 169 -7.33 3.40 10.18
N LEU A 170 -8.39 2.77 10.73
CA LEU A 170 -8.27 1.94 11.92
C LEU A 170 -7.52 0.64 11.61
N SER A 171 -6.63 0.21 12.51
CA SER A 171 -5.98 -1.11 12.48
C SER A 171 -6.98 -2.24 12.81
N ASN A 172 -6.61 -3.50 12.56
CA ASN A 172 -7.46 -4.65 12.93
C ASN A 172 -7.75 -4.72 14.43
N GLU A 173 -6.81 -4.28 15.28
CA GLU A 173 -6.98 -4.20 16.73
C GLU A 173 -7.99 -3.12 17.14
N GLU A 174 -7.92 -1.95 16.51
CA GLU A 174 -8.86 -0.85 16.76
C GLU A 174 -10.26 -1.19 16.26
N ILE A 175 -10.37 -1.81 15.08
CA ILE A 175 -11.63 -2.35 14.55
C ILE A 175 -12.20 -3.37 15.51
N ALA A 176 -11.37 -4.31 16.00
CA ALA A 176 -11.78 -5.35 16.94
C ALA A 176 -12.34 -4.76 18.24
N ARG A 177 -11.65 -3.76 18.81
CA ARG A 177 -12.13 -3.04 19.99
C ARG A 177 -13.46 -2.32 19.74
N ARG A 178 -13.60 -1.63 18.61
CA ARG A 178 -14.79 -0.87 18.28
C ARG A 178 -16.01 -1.76 18.02
N LEU A 179 -15.80 -2.93 17.42
CA LEU A 179 -16.85 -3.87 17.03
C LEU A 179 -17.07 -4.99 18.06
N VAL A 180 -16.31 -4.98 19.17
CA VAL A 180 -16.35 -5.97 20.25
C VAL A 180 -16.17 -7.40 19.71
N VAL A 181 -15.12 -7.60 18.91
CA VAL A 181 -14.74 -8.90 18.34
C VAL A 181 -13.25 -9.16 18.58
N SER A 182 -12.76 -10.36 18.23
CA SER A 182 -11.32 -10.61 18.26
C SER A 182 -10.58 -9.94 17.09
N PRO A 183 -9.27 -9.59 17.23
CA PRO A 183 -8.48 -9.07 16.11
C PRO A 183 -8.46 -10.02 14.91
N LEU A 184 -8.47 -11.33 15.12
CA LEU A 184 -8.54 -12.34 14.08
C LEU A 184 -9.89 -12.28 13.34
N THR A 185 -10.99 -12.07 14.06
CA THR A 185 -12.32 -11.89 13.46
C THR A 185 -12.37 -10.61 12.61
N ALA A 186 -11.83 -9.50 13.11
CA ALA A 186 -11.73 -8.26 12.35
C ALA A 186 -10.90 -8.47 11.06
N LYS A 187 -9.72 -9.10 11.15
CA LYS A 187 -8.89 -9.45 9.99
C LYS A 187 -9.65 -10.30 8.97
N THR A 188 -10.45 -11.27 9.43
CA THR A 188 -11.26 -12.13 8.57
C THR A 188 -12.31 -11.32 7.78
N HIS A 189 -13.00 -10.37 8.42
CA HIS A 189 -13.97 -9.51 7.74
C HIS A 189 -13.29 -8.56 6.74
N VAL A 190 -12.13 -7.98 7.08
CA VAL A 190 -11.32 -7.18 6.14
C VAL A 190 -10.95 -8.02 4.91
N SER A 191 -10.42 -9.23 5.11
CA SER A 191 -10.02 -10.11 4.00
C SER A 191 -11.22 -10.49 3.12
N ARG A 192 -12.38 -10.78 3.70
CA ARG A 192 -13.60 -11.09 2.94
C ARG A 192 -14.09 -9.89 2.13
N ALA A 193 -14.06 -8.69 2.70
CA ALA A 193 -14.40 -7.46 1.98
C ALA A 193 -13.45 -7.24 0.78
N MET A 194 -12.13 -7.42 0.98
CA MET A 194 -11.15 -7.32 -0.10
C MET A 194 -11.43 -8.33 -1.23
N ILE A 195 -11.66 -9.59 -0.90
CA ILE A 195 -11.95 -10.64 -1.90
C ILE A 195 -13.22 -10.30 -2.70
N LYS A 196 -14.30 -9.89 -2.03
CA LYS A 196 -15.58 -9.58 -2.68
C LYS A 196 -15.52 -8.36 -3.60
N LEU A 197 -14.67 -7.39 -3.27
CA LEU A 197 -14.49 -6.16 -4.05
C LEU A 197 -13.32 -6.25 -5.05
N GLY A 198 -12.55 -7.35 -5.05
CA GLY A 198 -11.37 -7.50 -5.87
C GLY A 198 -10.21 -6.59 -5.47
N ALA A 199 -10.20 -6.12 -4.22
CA ALA A 199 -9.10 -5.32 -3.68
C ALA A 199 -7.88 -6.21 -3.42
N ARG A 200 -6.71 -5.82 -3.94
CA ARG A 200 -5.46 -6.58 -3.81
C ARG A 200 -4.86 -6.49 -2.41
N ASP A 201 -5.17 -5.42 -1.71
CA ASP A 201 -4.65 -5.10 -0.38
C ASP A 201 -5.57 -4.10 0.34
N ARG A 202 -5.22 -3.83 1.59
CA ARG A 202 -5.97 -2.93 2.46
C ARG A 202 -5.98 -1.48 1.94
N ALA A 203 -4.90 -1.02 1.29
CA ALA A 203 -4.82 0.33 0.77
C ALA A 203 -5.85 0.54 -0.35
N GLN A 204 -6.02 -0.44 -1.22
CA GLN A 204 -7.10 -0.42 -2.22
C GLN A 204 -8.48 -0.45 -1.58
N LEU A 205 -8.67 -1.17 -0.47
CA LEU A 205 -9.94 -1.17 0.24
C LEU A 205 -10.26 0.24 0.80
N VAL A 206 -9.24 0.98 1.27
CA VAL A 206 -9.39 2.40 1.65
C VAL A 206 -9.84 3.24 0.45
N VAL A 207 -9.15 3.13 -0.70
CA VAL A 207 -9.52 3.87 -1.91
C VAL A 207 -10.98 3.59 -2.30
N LEU A 208 -11.38 2.32 -2.34
CA LEU A 208 -12.75 1.91 -2.67
C LEU A 208 -13.78 2.44 -1.67
N ALA A 209 -13.44 2.53 -0.37
CA ALA A 209 -14.33 3.08 0.65
C ALA A 209 -14.65 4.56 0.40
N TYR A 210 -13.67 5.33 -0.08
CA TYR A 210 -13.87 6.73 -0.45
C TYR A 210 -14.53 6.90 -1.81
N GLU A 211 -14.08 6.19 -2.85
CA GLU A 211 -14.67 6.25 -4.19
C GLU A 211 -16.15 5.86 -4.19
N SER A 212 -16.52 4.89 -3.36
CA SER A 212 -17.92 4.47 -3.19
C SER A 212 -18.77 5.43 -2.35
N GLY A 213 -18.17 6.45 -1.73
CA GLY A 213 -18.86 7.35 -0.82
C GLY A 213 -19.29 6.71 0.51
N LEU A 214 -18.81 5.50 0.82
CA LEU A 214 -19.07 4.82 2.08
C LEU A 214 -18.45 5.58 3.26
N VAL A 215 -17.33 6.23 3.02
CA VAL A 215 -16.64 7.10 3.97
C VAL A 215 -16.49 8.49 3.34
N ARG A 216 -16.68 9.53 4.14
CA ARG A 216 -16.46 10.92 3.73
C ARG A 216 -15.43 11.58 4.64
N PRO A 217 -14.59 12.50 4.12
CA PRO A 217 -13.69 13.28 4.95
C PRO A 217 -14.45 14.04 6.03
N GLY A 218 -13.93 14.02 7.26
CA GLY A 218 -14.56 14.73 8.39
C GLY A 218 -15.61 13.92 9.17
N TRP A 219 -15.83 12.65 8.89
CA TRP A 219 -16.82 11.81 9.59
C TRP A 219 -16.40 11.34 11.00
N LEU A 220 -15.20 11.67 11.44
CA LEU A 220 -14.77 11.56 12.84
C LEU A 220 -14.92 12.93 13.52
N GLY A 221 -16.14 13.32 13.84
CA GLY A 221 -16.50 14.36 14.76
C GLY A 221 -17.11 13.76 16.01
#